data_de9d6b4bbcbbbf7596135d5ce849c5ae
#
_entry.id   de9d6b4bbcbbbf7596135d5ce849c5ae
#
_cell.length_a   1.000
_cell.length_b   1.000
_cell.length_c   1.000
_cell.angle_alpha   90.00
_cell.angle_beta   90.00
_cell.angle_gamma   90.00
#
_symmetry.space_group_name_H-M   'P 1'
#
loop_
_entity.id
_entity.type
_entity.pdbx_description
1 polymer ?
#
loop_
_entity_poly.entity_id
_entity_poly.type
_entity_poly.pdbx_seq_one_letter_code
_entity_poly.pdbx_strand_id
1 'polypeptide(L)'
;AEDEKKYVKEISYDDLQQFIAQLRDIGIHPRSQARIISGIKSFYRFLLLDNYITNDPTELLESPKIGLKLPEVLTVNEINSILDTIDLTLPEGQRNRAMLEVLYSCGLRVSELTGLRYSDIYPKEGFIRVEGKGSKQRLVPISEVALREIKNYLYDRNSVVVKKGFEDILFLSRRGTALSRIMVFHIIKQQTEAAGIHKNVSPHTFRHSFATHLLEGGANLRAIQEMLGHEKITTTEIYTHIDREFLRKEILEHHPRSRPRT
;
A
#
# COMPACT_ATOMS: atom_id res chain seq x y z
N ALA A 1 32.29 13.24 27.61
CA ALA A 1 32.21 14.38 26.73
C ALA A 1 30.81 14.96 26.89
N GLU A 2 30.71 16.20 27.38
CA GLU A 2 29.46 16.95 27.44
C GLU A 2 28.98 17.17 26.01
N ASP A 3 27.77 16.72 25.68
CA ASP A 3 27.11 17.00 24.42
C ASP A 3 26.80 18.51 24.36
N GLU A 4 27.67 19.30 23.73
CA GLU A 4 27.41 20.69 23.44
C GLU A 4 26.17 20.75 22.51
N LYS A 5 25.06 21.30 23.04
CA LYS A 5 23.85 21.55 22.25
C LYS A 5 24.13 22.68 21.27
N LYS A 6 24.36 22.34 19.99
CA LYS A 6 24.49 23.30 18.90
C LYS A 6 23.13 23.76 18.41
N TYR A 7 22.98 25.04 18.11
CA TYR A 7 21.80 25.54 17.42
C TYR A 7 21.86 25.14 15.95
N VAL A 8 20.70 25.01 15.31
CA VAL A 8 20.56 24.56 13.90
C VAL A 8 21.43 25.38 12.92
N LYS A 9 21.65 26.68 13.21
CA LYS A 9 22.49 27.57 12.40
C LYS A 9 24.01 27.30 12.56
N GLU A 10 24.40 26.63 13.62
CA GLU A 10 25.79 26.34 13.98
C GLU A 10 26.27 24.97 13.53
N ILE A 11 25.33 24.14 13.03
CA ILE A 11 25.62 22.82 12.53
C ILE A 11 26.43 22.93 11.23
N SER A 12 27.63 22.36 11.26
CA SER A 12 28.51 22.30 10.10
C SER A 12 28.34 21.00 9.30
N TYR A 13 28.93 20.95 8.12
CA TYR A 13 29.06 19.74 7.33
C TYR A 13 29.76 18.60 8.11
N ASP A 14 30.81 18.93 8.87
CA ASP A 14 31.58 17.96 9.64
C ASP A 14 30.75 17.35 10.79
N ASP A 15 29.91 18.15 11.46
CA ASP A 15 28.98 17.65 12.48
C ASP A 15 28.00 16.65 11.88
N LEU A 16 27.48 16.92 10.67
CA LEU A 16 26.58 16.01 9.97
C LEU A 16 27.28 14.73 9.51
N GLN A 17 28.51 14.82 9.03
CA GLN A 17 29.33 13.65 8.69
C GLN A 17 29.57 12.77 9.93
N GLN A 18 29.94 13.38 11.07
CA GLN A 18 30.15 12.67 12.30
C GLN A 18 28.87 11.97 12.78
N PHE A 19 27.73 12.65 12.71
CA PHE A 19 26.43 12.05 13.01
C PHE A 19 26.12 10.84 12.12
N ILE A 20 26.38 10.94 10.80
CA ILE A 20 26.18 9.81 9.89
C ILE A 20 27.11 8.66 10.18
N ALA A 21 28.37 8.94 10.55
CA ALA A 21 29.31 7.92 10.99
C ALA A 21 28.79 7.19 12.23
N GLN A 22 28.31 7.92 13.24
CA GLN A 22 27.69 7.34 14.43
C GLN A 22 26.49 6.44 14.10
N LEU A 23 25.60 6.88 13.15
CA LEU A 23 24.48 6.05 12.70
C LEU A 23 24.95 4.71 12.08
N ARG A 24 26.10 4.71 11.42
CA ARG A 24 26.73 3.52 10.87
C ARG A 24 27.30 2.62 11.95
N ASP A 25 27.99 3.20 12.92
CA ASP A 25 28.65 2.49 14.01
C ASP A 25 27.64 1.78 14.94
N ILE A 26 26.48 2.39 15.18
CA ILE A 26 25.38 1.76 15.91
C ILE A 26 24.56 0.77 15.06
N GLY A 27 24.99 0.48 13.82
CA GLY A 27 24.39 -0.55 12.96
C GLY A 27 23.08 -0.17 12.28
N ILE A 28 22.77 1.12 12.11
CA ILE A 28 21.58 1.55 11.36
C ILE A 28 21.69 1.10 9.89
N HIS A 29 20.66 0.42 9.40
CA HIS A 29 20.65 -0.12 8.04
C HIS A 29 20.81 1.01 6.99
N PRO A 30 21.59 0.81 5.88
CA PRO A 30 21.86 1.85 4.88
C PRO A 30 20.64 2.57 4.30
N ARG A 31 19.52 1.85 4.08
CA ARG A 31 18.25 2.46 3.64
C ARG A 31 17.67 3.43 4.68
N SER A 32 17.80 3.11 5.95
CA SER A 32 17.35 3.99 7.04
C SER A 32 18.26 5.21 7.14
N GLN A 33 19.57 5.04 6.99
CA GLN A 33 20.52 6.15 6.93
C GLN A 33 20.18 7.09 5.76
N ALA A 34 19.96 6.57 4.53
CA ALA A 34 19.59 7.36 3.38
C ALA A 34 18.29 8.16 3.60
N ARG A 35 17.31 7.55 4.28
CA ARG A 35 16.06 8.23 4.64
C ARG A 35 16.29 9.36 5.64
N ILE A 36 17.12 9.15 6.65
CA ILE A 36 17.50 10.18 7.65
C ILE A 36 18.20 11.34 6.94
N ILE A 37 19.20 11.04 6.08
CA ILE A 37 19.92 12.06 5.29
C ILE A 37 18.96 12.86 4.40
N SER A 38 18.05 12.19 3.72
CA SER A 38 17.03 12.85 2.89
C SER A 38 16.13 13.77 3.72
N GLY A 39 15.74 13.37 4.93
CA GLY A 39 14.99 14.19 5.86
C GLY A 39 15.77 15.43 6.30
N ILE A 40 17.05 15.28 6.67
CA ILE A 40 17.94 16.37 7.06
C ILE A 40 18.10 17.35 5.89
N LYS A 41 18.39 16.88 4.68
CA LYS A 41 18.48 17.71 3.46
C LYS A 41 17.20 18.49 3.20
N SER A 42 16.04 17.85 3.33
CA SER A 42 14.73 18.53 3.16
C SER A 42 14.50 19.62 4.19
N PHE A 43 14.90 19.38 5.43
CA PHE A 43 14.81 20.34 6.52
C PHE A 43 15.71 21.57 6.30
N TYR A 44 16.99 21.37 5.95
CA TYR A 44 17.91 22.47 5.68
C TYR A 44 17.52 23.25 4.42
N ARG A 45 17.03 22.58 3.37
CA ARG A 45 16.46 23.25 2.19
C ARG A 45 15.27 24.16 2.56
N PHE A 46 14.40 23.69 3.47
CA PHE A 46 13.30 24.52 3.97
C PHE A 46 13.82 25.76 4.70
N LEU A 47 14.82 25.60 5.60
CA LEU A 47 15.42 26.73 6.33
C LEU A 47 16.11 27.73 5.38
N LEU A 48 16.72 27.27 4.30
CA LEU A 48 17.33 28.12 3.28
C LEU A 48 16.26 28.92 2.51
N LEU A 49 15.15 28.26 2.12
CA LEU A 49 14.03 28.89 1.44
C LEU A 49 13.31 29.94 2.31
N ASP A 50 13.27 29.69 3.61
CA ASP A 50 12.67 30.59 4.60
C ASP A 50 13.64 31.70 5.07
N ASN A 51 14.82 31.79 4.45
CA ASN A 51 15.91 32.73 4.79
C ASN A 51 16.36 32.67 6.27
N TYR A 52 16.15 31.50 6.90
CA TYR A 52 16.61 31.29 8.28
C TYR A 52 18.10 31.01 8.37
N ILE A 53 18.67 30.42 7.33
CA ILE A 53 20.11 30.20 7.12
C ILE A 53 20.52 30.74 5.77
N THR A 54 21.82 31.07 5.60
CA THR A 54 22.40 31.56 4.34
C THR A 54 23.13 30.47 3.55
N ASN A 55 23.58 29.41 4.22
CA ASN A 55 24.31 28.30 3.62
C ASN A 55 23.67 26.97 4.04
N ASP A 56 23.63 26.01 3.12
CA ASP A 56 23.12 24.66 3.36
C ASP A 56 24.27 23.71 3.73
N PRO A 57 24.44 23.30 5.00
CA PRO A 57 25.52 22.39 5.40
C PRO A 57 25.33 20.97 4.86
N THR A 58 24.19 20.68 4.24
CA THR A 58 23.86 19.35 3.71
C THR A 58 24.17 19.19 2.23
N GLU A 59 24.59 20.25 1.53
CA GLU A 59 24.75 20.26 0.07
C GLU A 59 25.65 19.12 -0.42
N LEU A 60 26.80 18.93 0.20
CA LEU A 60 27.79 17.90 -0.13
C LEU A 60 27.55 16.55 0.57
N LEU A 61 26.47 16.43 1.35
CA LEU A 61 26.21 15.21 2.10
C LEU A 61 25.81 14.08 1.14
N GLU A 62 26.56 12.98 1.13
CA GLU A 62 26.27 11.83 0.28
C GLU A 62 25.40 10.79 1.02
N SER A 63 24.44 10.24 0.29
CA SER A 63 23.66 9.10 0.79
C SER A 63 24.43 7.80 0.54
N PRO A 64 24.33 6.80 1.46
CA PRO A 64 24.97 5.52 1.24
C PRO A 64 24.44 4.86 -0.05
N LYS A 65 25.33 4.21 -0.80
CA LYS A 65 24.95 3.44 -1.98
C LYS A 65 24.08 2.25 -1.55
N ILE A 66 22.83 2.28 -1.96
CA ILE A 66 21.88 1.20 -1.70
C ILE A 66 21.83 0.34 -2.96
N GLY A 67 22.16 -0.95 -2.82
CA GLY A 67 22.00 -1.89 -3.93
C GLY A 67 20.54 -1.93 -4.41
N LEU A 68 20.34 -1.99 -5.72
CA LEU A 68 19.03 -2.19 -6.34
C LEU A 68 18.52 -3.58 -5.93
N LYS A 69 17.58 -3.61 -4.97
CA LYS A 69 16.81 -4.82 -4.71
C LYS A 69 15.60 -4.77 -5.63
N LEU A 70 15.54 -5.69 -6.61
CA LEU A 70 14.36 -5.85 -7.44
C LEU A 70 13.15 -6.12 -6.54
N PRO A 71 12.01 -5.48 -6.79
CA PRO A 71 10.81 -5.73 -6.02
C PRO A 71 10.37 -7.20 -6.20
N GLU A 72 10.02 -7.84 -5.11
CA GLU A 72 9.51 -9.21 -5.14
C GLU A 72 8.08 -9.20 -5.71
N VAL A 73 7.82 -10.08 -6.67
CA VAL A 73 6.51 -10.31 -7.27
C VAL A 73 6.04 -11.71 -6.88
N LEU A 74 4.78 -11.85 -6.51
CA LEU A 74 4.13 -13.14 -6.32
C LEU A 74 3.58 -13.62 -7.65
N THR A 75 3.75 -14.89 -7.96
CA THR A 75 3.02 -15.52 -9.05
C THR A 75 1.54 -15.71 -8.68
N VAL A 76 0.69 -15.94 -9.67
CA VAL A 76 -0.74 -16.24 -9.44
C VAL A 76 -0.91 -17.47 -8.53
N ASN A 77 -0.07 -18.50 -8.71
CA ASN A 77 -0.11 -19.70 -7.88
C ASN A 77 0.30 -19.41 -6.43
N GLU A 78 1.33 -18.59 -6.19
CA GLU A 78 1.71 -18.18 -4.84
C GLU A 78 0.60 -17.39 -4.15
N ILE A 79 -0.09 -16.50 -4.87
CA ILE A 79 -1.24 -15.77 -4.33
C ILE A 79 -2.37 -16.74 -3.97
N ASN A 80 -2.66 -17.72 -4.84
CA ASN A 80 -3.67 -18.74 -4.54
C ASN A 80 -3.27 -19.56 -3.31
N SER A 81 -2.01 -20.02 -3.23
CA SER A 81 -1.52 -20.74 -2.07
C SER A 81 -1.66 -19.96 -0.77
N ILE A 82 -1.33 -18.66 -0.76
CA ILE A 82 -1.53 -17.79 0.42
C ILE A 82 -3.01 -17.70 0.81
N LEU A 83 -3.91 -17.55 -0.16
CA LEU A 83 -5.35 -17.48 0.11
C LEU A 83 -5.91 -18.82 0.62
N ASP A 84 -5.39 -19.93 0.13
CA ASP A 84 -5.88 -21.27 0.46
C ASP A 84 -5.40 -21.74 1.86
N THR A 85 -4.38 -21.10 2.46
CA THR A 85 -4.00 -21.34 3.86
C THR A 85 -4.96 -20.73 4.88
N ILE A 86 -5.89 -19.86 4.44
CA ILE A 86 -6.80 -19.18 5.36
C ILE A 86 -7.89 -20.17 5.83
N ASP A 87 -7.89 -20.46 7.10
CA ASP A 87 -8.92 -21.29 7.74
C ASP A 87 -10.25 -20.52 7.83
N LEU A 88 -11.21 -20.90 6.99
CA LEU A 88 -12.53 -20.28 6.93
C LEU A 88 -13.44 -20.68 8.11
N THR A 89 -13.05 -21.64 8.94
CA THR A 89 -13.81 -22.02 10.14
C THR A 89 -13.58 -21.03 11.29
N LEU A 90 -12.52 -20.23 11.20
CA LEU A 90 -12.21 -19.19 12.19
C LEU A 90 -13.10 -17.96 11.99
N PRO A 91 -13.50 -17.27 13.08
CA PRO A 91 -14.37 -16.08 13.00
C PRO A 91 -13.85 -14.95 12.10
N GLU A 92 -12.54 -14.86 11.91
CA GLU A 92 -11.89 -13.89 11.01
C GLU A 92 -11.48 -14.47 9.66
N GLY A 93 -11.66 -15.75 9.43
CA GLY A 93 -11.19 -16.43 8.21
C GLY A 93 -11.79 -15.81 6.96
N GLN A 94 -13.09 -15.71 6.88
CA GLN A 94 -13.77 -15.14 5.71
C GLN A 94 -13.41 -13.66 5.49
N ARG A 95 -13.26 -12.88 6.59
CA ARG A 95 -12.75 -11.51 6.52
C ARG A 95 -11.35 -11.46 5.88
N ASN A 96 -10.44 -12.29 6.37
CA ASN A 96 -9.05 -12.31 5.91
C ASN A 96 -8.98 -12.70 4.42
N ARG A 97 -9.77 -13.69 4.01
CA ARG A 97 -9.86 -14.09 2.60
C ARG A 97 -10.40 -12.98 1.71
N ALA A 98 -11.53 -12.39 2.07
CA ALA A 98 -12.10 -11.26 1.33
C ALA A 98 -11.14 -10.07 1.25
N MET A 99 -10.48 -9.75 2.36
CA MET A 99 -9.51 -8.66 2.44
C MET A 99 -8.31 -8.86 1.50
N LEU A 100 -7.70 -10.04 1.50
CA LEU A 100 -6.54 -10.33 0.63
C LEU A 100 -6.96 -10.42 -0.84
N GLU A 101 -8.13 -10.96 -1.11
CA GLU A 101 -8.67 -11.00 -2.48
C GLU A 101 -8.92 -9.58 -3.03
N VAL A 102 -9.52 -8.68 -2.23
CA VAL A 102 -9.71 -7.28 -2.61
C VAL A 102 -8.36 -6.57 -2.81
N LEU A 103 -7.40 -6.82 -1.91
CA LEU A 103 -6.06 -6.23 -2.00
C LEU A 103 -5.38 -6.59 -3.32
N TYR A 104 -5.49 -7.85 -3.74
CA TYR A 104 -4.94 -8.33 -5.00
C TYR A 104 -5.75 -7.89 -6.20
N SER A 105 -7.07 -8.06 -6.19
CA SER A 105 -7.94 -7.77 -7.34
C SER A 105 -8.00 -6.29 -7.72
N CYS A 106 -7.78 -5.39 -6.75
CA CYS A 106 -7.89 -3.95 -6.94
C CYS A 106 -6.56 -3.21 -6.78
N GLY A 107 -5.49 -3.88 -6.40
CA GLY A 107 -4.18 -3.28 -6.21
C GLY A 107 -4.15 -2.13 -5.20
N LEU A 108 -4.94 -2.20 -4.13
CA LEU A 108 -5.11 -1.12 -3.15
C LEU A 108 -3.85 -0.87 -2.33
N ARG A 109 -3.67 0.37 -1.85
CA ARG A 109 -2.78 0.65 -0.73
C ARG A 109 -3.39 0.10 0.56
N VAL A 110 -2.56 -0.32 1.52
CA VAL A 110 -3.06 -0.83 2.80
C VAL A 110 -3.96 0.16 3.54
N SER A 111 -3.68 1.45 3.46
CA SER A 111 -4.54 2.50 4.05
C SER A 111 -5.90 2.63 3.34
N GLU A 112 -5.93 2.46 2.03
CA GLU A 112 -7.15 2.45 1.23
C GLU A 112 -8.02 1.23 1.58
N LEU A 113 -7.37 0.06 1.71
CA LEU A 113 -8.05 -1.18 2.11
C LEU A 113 -8.67 -1.08 3.51
N THR A 114 -7.91 -0.59 4.50
CA THR A 114 -8.40 -0.49 5.89
C THR A 114 -9.46 0.60 6.09
N GLY A 115 -9.49 1.59 5.20
CA GLY A 115 -10.50 2.66 5.19
C GLY A 115 -11.66 2.41 4.22
N LEU A 116 -11.68 1.29 3.49
CA LEU A 116 -12.73 1.00 2.53
C LEU A 116 -14.08 0.87 3.23
N ARG A 117 -15.09 1.56 2.69
CA ARG A 117 -16.44 1.58 3.23
C ARG A 117 -17.35 0.63 2.45
N TYR A 118 -18.35 0.10 3.14
CA TYR A 118 -19.38 -0.70 2.49
C TYR A 118 -20.15 0.10 1.42
N SER A 119 -20.45 1.36 1.71
CA SER A 119 -21.11 2.28 0.78
C SER A 119 -20.27 2.67 -0.45
N ASP A 120 -18.97 2.33 -0.45
CA ASP A 120 -18.06 2.60 -1.58
C ASP A 120 -17.99 1.42 -2.58
N ILE A 121 -18.77 0.36 -2.36
CA ILE A 121 -18.80 -0.82 -3.23
C ILE A 121 -20.02 -0.74 -4.13
N TYR A 122 -19.81 -0.83 -5.43
CA TYR A 122 -20.84 -0.81 -6.48
C TYR A 122 -20.87 -2.16 -7.20
N PRO A 123 -21.54 -3.19 -6.63
CA PRO A 123 -21.44 -4.55 -7.15
C PRO A 123 -22.04 -4.71 -8.56
N LYS A 124 -23.12 -3.99 -8.87
CA LYS A 124 -23.78 -4.04 -10.19
C LYS A 124 -22.90 -3.47 -11.29
N GLU A 125 -22.19 -2.40 -10.96
CA GLU A 125 -21.30 -1.69 -11.86
C GLU A 125 -19.92 -2.35 -11.96
N GLY A 126 -19.55 -3.16 -10.95
CA GLY A 126 -18.24 -3.82 -10.86
C GLY A 126 -17.10 -2.87 -10.50
N PHE A 127 -17.36 -1.89 -9.64
CA PHE A 127 -16.37 -0.91 -9.17
C PHE A 127 -16.40 -0.71 -7.67
N ILE A 128 -15.27 -0.25 -7.15
CA ILE A 128 -15.16 0.35 -5.81
C ILE A 128 -14.65 1.78 -5.93
N ARG A 129 -15.13 2.64 -5.04
CA ARG A 129 -14.60 4.01 -4.86
C ARG A 129 -13.53 3.98 -3.79
N VAL A 130 -12.37 4.53 -4.10
CA VAL A 130 -11.20 4.52 -3.21
C VAL A 130 -10.77 5.95 -2.96
N GLU A 131 -10.62 6.33 -1.69
CA GLU A 131 -10.07 7.61 -1.29
C GLU A 131 -8.55 7.49 -1.07
N GLY A 132 -7.78 8.28 -1.83
CA GLY A 132 -6.32 8.34 -1.77
C GLY A 132 -5.80 9.53 -0.98
N LYS A 133 -4.50 9.82 -1.13
CA LYS A 133 -3.84 10.96 -0.48
C LYS A 133 -4.48 12.29 -0.91
N GLY A 134 -4.74 13.17 0.06
CA GLY A 134 -5.37 14.48 -0.19
C GLY A 134 -6.86 14.39 -0.53
N SER A 135 -7.56 13.36 -0.03
CA SER A 135 -9.01 13.12 -0.26
C SER A 135 -9.40 12.98 -1.74
N LYS A 136 -8.43 12.72 -2.61
CA LYS A 136 -8.72 12.43 -4.02
C LYS A 136 -9.36 11.06 -4.15
N GLN A 137 -10.51 11.01 -4.81
CA GLN A 137 -11.25 9.78 -5.04
C GLN A 137 -10.98 9.25 -6.45
N ARG A 138 -10.95 7.92 -6.58
CA ARG A 138 -10.90 7.23 -7.87
C ARG A 138 -11.78 5.99 -7.83
N LEU A 139 -12.24 5.57 -9.01
CA LEU A 139 -12.94 4.31 -9.20
C LEU A 139 -11.92 3.24 -9.63
N VAL A 140 -11.99 2.08 -8.98
CA VAL A 140 -11.15 0.92 -9.30
C VAL A 140 -12.08 -0.24 -9.64
N PRO A 141 -11.92 -0.89 -10.81
CA PRO A 141 -12.68 -2.10 -11.11
C PRO A 141 -12.41 -3.18 -10.08
N ILE A 142 -13.43 -3.98 -9.76
CA ILE A 142 -13.33 -5.10 -8.83
C ILE A 142 -13.78 -6.39 -9.51
N SER A 143 -13.04 -7.49 -9.27
CA SER A 143 -13.38 -8.78 -9.84
C SER A 143 -14.62 -9.40 -9.19
N GLU A 144 -15.34 -10.24 -9.93
CA GLU A 144 -16.47 -11.01 -9.39
C GLU A 144 -16.07 -11.94 -8.25
N VAL A 145 -14.82 -12.45 -8.28
CA VAL A 145 -14.26 -13.26 -7.19
C VAL A 145 -14.18 -12.44 -5.90
N ALA A 146 -13.63 -11.22 -5.96
CA ALA A 146 -13.54 -10.35 -4.80
C ALA A 146 -14.91 -9.93 -4.28
N LEU A 147 -15.86 -9.63 -5.16
CA LEU A 147 -17.26 -9.33 -4.78
C LEU A 147 -17.93 -10.51 -4.07
N ARG A 148 -17.71 -11.72 -4.55
CA ARG A 148 -18.22 -12.94 -3.91
C ARG A 148 -17.62 -13.14 -2.51
N GLU A 149 -16.30 -12.97 -2.36
CA GLU A 149 -15.66 -13.09 -1.07
C GLU A 149 -16.11 -12.00 -0.08
N ILE A 150 -16.33 -10.77 -0.55
CA ILE A 150 -16.97 -9.73 0.26
C ILE A 150 -18.37 -10.15 0.70
N LYS A 151 -19.19 -10.64 -0.22
CA LYS A 151 -20.56 -11.09 0.09
C LYS A 151 -20.54 -12.18 1.17
N ASN A 152 -19.65 -13.16 1.07
CA ASN A 152 -19.48 -14.20 2.06
C ASN A 152 -19.11 -13.61 3.43
N TYR A 153 -18.12 -12.71 3.45
CA TYR A 153 -17.70 -12.05 4.68
C TYR A 153 -18.80 -11.22 5.36
N LEU A 154 -19.71 -10.62 4.60
CA LEU A 154 -20.78 -9.79 5.17
C LEU A 154 -21.70 -10.58 6.11
N TYR A 155 -21.86 -11.90 5.95
CA TYR A 155 -22.60 -12.74 6.90
C TYR A 155 -21.91 -12.72 8.27
N ASP A 156 -20.57 -12.91 8.31
CA ASP A 156 -19.81 -12.91 9.57
C ASP A 156 -19.70 -11.50 10.14
N ARG A 157 -19.52 -10.47 9.27
CA ARG A 157 -19.46 -9.07 9.68
C ARG A 157 -20.70 -8.64 10.48
N ASN A 158 -21.88 -9.10 10.08
CA ASN A 158 -23.13 -8.75 10.73
C ASN A 158 -23.23 -9.32 12.18
N SER A 159 -22.40 -10.30 12.51
CA SER A 159 -22.29 -10.86 13.87
C SER A 159 -21.33 -10.09 14.79
N VAL A 160 -20.56 -9.13 14.23
CA VAL A 160 -19.62 -8.31 14.99
C VAL A 160 -20.35 -7.12 15.62
N VAL A 161 -20.13 -6.90 16.93
CA VAL A 161 -20.61 -5.68 17.61
C VAL A 161 -19.77 -4.49 17.13
N VAL A 162 -20.34 -3.70 16.23
CA VAL A 162 -19.63 -2.58 15.61
C VAL A 162 -19.61 -1.38 16.56
N LYS A 163 -18.45 -0.74 16.73
CA LYS A 163 -18.34 0.49 17.53
C LYS A 163 -18.84 1.68 16.75
N LYS A 164 -19.38 2.66 17.49
CA LYS A 164 -19.86 3.94 16.94
C LYS A 164 -18.79 4.62 16.07
N GLY A 165 -19.18 4.99 14.85
CA GLY A 165 -18.31 5.62 13.85
C GLY A 165 -17.59 4.64 12.92
N PHE A 166 -17.80 3.32 13.08
CA PHE A 166 -17.21 2.28 12.22
C PHE A 166 -18.27 1.47 11.45
N GLU A 167 -19.52 1.90 11.49
CA GLU A 167 -20.66 1.18 10.91
C GLU A 167 -20.49 0.90 9.41
N ASP A 168 -19.92 1.87 8.70
CA ASP A 168 -19.72 1.80 7.25
C ASP A 168 -18.35 1.22 6.85
N ILE A 169 -17.45 0.96 7.80
CA ILE A 169 -16.16 0.33 7.49
C ILE A 169 -16.37 -1.12 7.07
N LEU A 170 -15.82 -1.50 5.91
CA LEU A 170 -15.98 -2.85 5.38
C LEU A 170 -15.25 -3.87 6.26
N PHE A 171 -13.95 -3.75 6.46
CA PHE A 171 -13.13 -4.74 7.17
C PHE A 171 -12.95 -4.38 8.64
N LEU A 172 -13.68 -5.09 9.50
CA LEU A 172 -13.67 -4.86 10.94
C LEU A 172 -12.67 -5.76 11.67
N SER A 173 -12.10 -5.21 12.73
CA SER A 173 -11.37 -5.99 13.73
C SER A 173 -12.37 -6.75 14.63
N ARG A 174 -11.88 -7.72 15.42
CA ARG A 174 -12.68 -8.40 16.45
C ARG A 174 -13.28 -7.43 17.49
N ARG A 175 -12.71 -6.20 17.60
CA ARG A 175 -13.19 -5.16 18.54
C ARG A 175 -14.25 -4.25 17.92
N GLY A 176 -14.72 -4.51 16.71
CA GLY A 176 -15.71 -3.70 16.01
C GLY A 176 -15.21 -2.34 15.50
N THR A 177 -13.91 -2.18 15.32
CA THR A 177 -13.25 -1.01 14.72
C THR A 177 -12.58 -1.38 13.41
N ALA A 178 -12.12 -0.40 12.62
CA ALA A 178 -11.32 -0.67 11.43
C ALA A 178 -10.08 -1.53 11.76
N LEU A 179 -9.66 -2.37 10.82
CA LEU A 179 -8.37 -3.05 10.91
C LEU A 179 -7.21 -2.04 10.86
N SER A 180 -6.18 -2.25 11.68
CA SER A 180 -4.97 -1.48 11.57
C SER A 180 -4.09 -1.98 10.41
N ARG A 181 -3.28 -1.08 9.83
CA ARG A 181 -2.29 -1.44 8.80
C ARG A 181 -1.32 -2.53 9.28
N ILE A 182 -0.94 -2.48 10.56
CA ILE A 182 -0.07 -3.46 11.20
C ILE A 182 -0.74 -4.84 11.22
N MET A 183 -2.03 -4.91 11.54
CA MET A 183 -2.77 -6.18 11.55
C MET A 183 -2.84 -6.81 10.16
N VAL A 184 -3.09 -6.00 9.11
CA VAL A 184 -3.08 -6.49 7.72
C VAL A 184 -1.71 -7.08 7.36
N PHE A 185 -0.62 -6.39 7.77
CA PHE A 185 0.73 -6.89 7.56
C PHE A 185 0.98 -8.22 8.27
N HIS A 186 0.55 -8.35 9.54
CA HIS A 186 0.67 -9.60 10.30
C HIS A 186 -0.11 -10.75 9.66
N ILE A 187 -1.34 -10.50 9.20
CA ILE A 187 -2.16 -11.51 8.52
C ILE A 187 -1.44 -12.00 7.25
N ILE A 188 -0.95 -11.08 6.41
CA ILE A 188 -0.23 -11.43 5.20
C ILE A 188 1.00 -12.27 5.54
N LYS A 189 1.80 -11.85 6.50
CA LYS A 189 3.01 -12.56 6.92
C LYS A 189 2.69 -13.99 7.39
N GLN A 190 1.71 -14.14 8.27
CA GLN A 190 1.27 -15.43 8.80
C GLN A 190 0.82 -16.38 7.68
N GLN A 191 -0.02 -15.90 6.74
CA GLN A 191 -0.51 -16.73 5.65
C GLN A 191 0.59 -17.06 4.63
N THR A 192 1.54 -16.15 4.41
CA THR A 192 2.71 -16.40 3.55
C THR A 192 3.62 -17.49 4.13
N GLU A 193 3.89 -17.43 5.43
CA GLU A 193 4.65 -18.46 6.15
C GLU A 193 3.93 -19.80 6.12
N ALA A 194 2.62 -19.82 6.34
CA ALA A 194 1.79 -21.03 6.28
C ALA A 194 1.77 -21.66 4.88
N ALA A 195 1.85 -20.84 3.83
CA ALA A 195 1.95 -21.30 2.44
C ALA A 195 3.36 -21.81 2.06
N GLY A 196 4.34 -21.75 2.97
CA GLY A 196 5.72 -22.16 2.69
C GLY A 196 6.48 -21.24 1.72
N ILE A 197 6.03 -19.99 1.59
CA ILE A 197 6.62 -19.02 0.66
C ILE A 197 7.71 -18.22 1.39
N HIS A 198 8.96 -18.32 0.90
CA HIS A 198 10.14 -17.68 1.51
C HIS A 198 10.43 -16.28 0.99
N LYS A 199 9.45 -15.62 0.37
CA LYS A 199 9.52 -14.22 -0.07
C LYS A 199 9.11 -13.27 1.06
N ASN A 200 9.65 -12.05 1.05
CA ASN A 200 9.22 -11.00 1.99
C ASN A 200 7.94 -10.33 1.49
N VAL A 201 6.80 -10.95 1.78
CA VAL A 201 5.50 -10.51 1.29
C VAL A 201 4.88 -9.45 2.21
N SER A 202 4.36 -8.41 1.58
CA SER A 202 3.73 -7.27 2.23
C SER A 202 2.51 -6.80 1.41
N PRO A 203 1.67 -5.88 1.92
CA PRO A 203 0.61 -5.27 1.10
C PRO A 203 1.13 -4.64 -0.19
N HIS A 204 2.35 -4.08 -0.17
CA HIS A 204 2.99 -3.54 -1.37
C HIS A 204 3.35 -4.63 -2.38
N THR A 205 3.72 -5.81 -1.92
CA THR A 205 4.00 -6.97 -2.80
C THR A 205 2.74 -7.39 -3.55
N PHE A 206 1.59 -7.48 -2.88
CA PHE A 206 0.29 -7.76 -3.52
C PHE A 206 -0.05 -6.73 -4.59
N ARG A 207 0.09 -5.43 -4.26
CA ARG A 207 -0.17 -4.34 -5.19
C ARG A 207 0.80 -4.35 -6.38
N HIS A 208 2.07 -4.67 -6.15
CA HIS A 208 3.06 -4.79 -7.22
C HIS A 208 2.76 -5.98 -8.12
N SER A 209 2.37 -7.13 -7.55
CA SER A 209 1.94 -8.31 -8.31
C SER A 209 0.68 -8.03 -9.14
N PHE A 210 -0.29 -7.28 -8.61
CA PHE A 210 -1.44 -6.81 -9.39
C PHE A 210 -1.01 -6.04 -10.64
N ALA A 211 -0.12 -5.04 -10.47
CA ALA A 211 0.36 -4.23 -11.59
C ALA A 211 1.14 -5.05 -12.62
N THR A 212 2.00 -5.94 -12.15
CA THR A 212 2.83 -6.81 -13.01
C THR A 212 1.94 -7.79 -13.79
N HIS A 213 1.01 -8.44 -13.14
CA HIS A 213 0.13 -9.42 -13.81
C HIS A 213 -0.80 -8.78 -14.85
N LEU A 214 -1.28 -7.55 -14.60
CA LEU A 214 -2.03 -6.80 -15.60
C LEU A 214 -1.14 -6.46 -16.80
N LEU A 215 0.08 -5.98 -16.55
CA LEU A 215 1.02 -5.62 -17.61
C LEU A 215 1.42 -6.86 -18.44
N GLU A 216 1.73 -7.98 -17.80
CA GLU A 216 2.03 -9.27 -18.45
C GLU A 216 0.83 -9.81 -19.21
N GLY A 217 -0.38 -9.56 -18.73
CA GLY A 217 -1.64 -9.87 -19.42
C GLY A 217 -1.89 -9.02 -20.65
N GLY A 218 -1.14 -7.93 -20.86
CA GLY A 218 -1.27 -7.02 -21.98
C GLY A 218 -2.11 -5.77 -21.71
N ALA A 219 -2.46 -5.48 -20.46
CA ALA A 219 -3.24 -4.31 -20.08
C ALA A 219 -2.48 -2.99 -20.39
N ASN A 220 -3.23 -1.97 -20.72
CA ASN A 220 -2.70 -0.65 -21.00
C ASN A 220 -2.05 -0.03 -19.76
N LEU A 221 -0.78 0.40 -19.88
CA LEU A 221 -0.01 0.97 -18.77
C LEU A 221 -0.69 2.20 -18.14
N ARG A 222 -1.35 3.04 -18.93
CA ARG A 222 -2.08 4.21 -18.45
C ARG A 222 -3.27 3.79 -17.59
N ALA A 223 -4.03 2.77 -18.01
CA ALA A 223 -5.12 2.21 -17.21
C ALA A 223 -4.61 1.69 -15.86
N ILE A 224 -3.48 0.95 -15.85
CA ILE A 224 -2.85 0.48 -14.61
C ILE A 224 -2.46 1.65 -13.70
N GLN A 225 -1.85 2.71 -14.25
CA GLN A 225 -1.46 3.90 -13.48
C GLN A 225 -2.67 4.62 -12.87
N GLU A 226 -3.77 4.73 -13.62
CA GLU A 226 -5.04 5.32 -13.14
C GLU A 226 -5.65 4.48 -12.01
N MET A 227 -5.75 3.16 -12.17
CA MET A 227 -6.24 2.25 -11.12
C MET A 227 -5.39 2.36 -9.85
N LEU A 228 -4.09 2.48 -10.00
CA LEU A 228 -3.16 2.62 -8.87
C LEU A 228 -3.16 4.03 -8.25
N GLY A 229 -3.65 5.07 -8.92
CA GLY A 229 -3.65 6.44 -8.42
C GLY A 229 -2.24 7.01 -8.30
N HIS A 230 -1.47 7.03 -9.39
CA HIS A 230 -0.17 7.68 -9.48
C HIS A 230 -0.35 9.17 -9.76
N GLU A 231 0.27 10.02 -8.94
CA GLU A 231 0.05 11.49 -8.87
C GLU A 231 0.44 12.30 -10.13
N LYS A 232 1.02 11.72 -11.16
CA LYS A 232 1.50 12.45 -12.33
C LYS A 232 0.45 12.74 -13.42
N ILE A 233 -0.77 12.27 -13.26
CA ILE A 233 -1.87 12.63 -14.15
C ILE A 233 -2.82 13.50 -13.34
N THR A 234 -2.59 14.82 -13.41
CA THR A 234 -3.52 15.83 -12.97
C THR A 234 -4.76 15.76 -13.83
N THR A 235 -5.84 15.25 -13.28
CA THR A 235 -7.16 15.84 -13.52
C THR A 235 -8.17 15.18 -12.59
N THR A 236 -8.76 16.00 -11.75
CA THR A 236 -10.06 15.78 -11.13
C THR A 236 -11.12 15.95 -12.23
N GLU A 237 -10.92 15.30 -13.35
CA GLU A 237 -11.95 15.20 -14.37
C GLU A 237 -12.87 14.06 -13.98
N ILE A 238 -14.14 14.38 -13.98
CA ILE A 238 -15.27 13.49 -13.79
C ILE A 238 -15.02 12.27 -14.67
N TYR A 239 -14.79 11.09 -14.05
CA TYR A 239 -14.69 9.83 -14.78
C TYR A 239 -15.91 9.70 -15.68
N THR A 240 -15.71 9.85 -16.98
CA THR A 240 -16.79 9.68 -17.97
C THR A 240 -17.22 8.21 -18.01
N HIS A 241 -18.39 7.94 -18.51
CA HIS A 241 -18.88 6.57 -18.65
C HIS A 241 -17.91 5.72 -19.51
N ILE A 242 -17.29 6.34 -20.52
CA ILE A 242 -16.31 5.74 -21.42
C ILE A 242 -15.05 5.32 -20.68
N ASP A 243 -14.53 6.15 -19.76
CA ASP A 243 -13.32 5.82 -18.97
C ASP A 243 -13.59 4.62 -18.05
N ARG A 244 -14.80 4.51 -17.49
CA ARG A 244 -15.18 3.37 -16.63
C ARG A 244 -15.25 2.06 -17.40
N GLU A 245 -15.85 2.06 -18.57
CA GLU A 245 -15.92 0.88 -19.42
C GLU A 245 -14.53 0.43 -19.87
N PHE A 246 -13.66 1.36 -20.21
CA PHE A 246 -12.27 1.08 -20.56
C PHE A 246 -11.52 0.42 -19.40
N LEU A 247 -11.54 0.99 -18.21
CA LEU A 247 -10.86 0.40 -17.04
C LEU A 247 -11.42 -0.98 -16.68
N ARG A 248 -12.74 -1.16 -16.78
CA ARG A 248 -13.39 -2.46 -16.54
C ARG A 248 -12.96 -3.50 -17.56
N LYS A 249 -12.90 -3.14 -18.84
CA LYS A 249 -12.43 -4.00 -19.91
C LYS A 249 -11.00 -4.48 -19.66
N GLU A 250 -10.10 -3.58 -19.29
CA GLU A 250 -8.70 -3.90 -18.98
C GLU A 250 -8.59 -4.94 -17.84
N ILE A 251 -9.40 -4.83 -16.79
CA ILE A 251 -9.44 -5.84 -15.73
C ILE A 251 -10.02 -7.17 -16.22
N LEU A 252 -11.14 -7.13 -16.96
CA LEU A 252 -11.82 -8.35 -17.40
C LEU A 252 -10.97 -9.16 -18.38
N GLU A 253 -10.25 -8.50 -19.27
CA GLU A 253 -9.44 -9.17 -20.31
C GLU A 253 -8.05 -9.60 -19.80
N HIS A 254 -7.46 -8.87 -18.87
CA HIS A 254 -6.04 -9.00 -18.53
C HIS A 254 -5.75 -9.45 -17.10
N HIS A 255 -6.68 -9.27 -16.15
CA HIS A 255 -6.42 -9.69 -14.77
C HIS A 255 -6.67 -11.19 -14.55
N PRO A 256 -5.79 -11.94 -13.86
CA PRO A 256 -5.95 -13.38 -13.61
C PRO A 256 -7.26 -13.76 -12.91
N ARG A 257 -7.82 -12.86 -12.08
CA ARG A 257 -9.10 -13.10 -11.36
C ARG A 257 -10.34 -12.98 -12.23
N SER A 258 -10.21 -12.49 -13.43
CA SER A 258 -11.33 -12.42 -14.41
C SER A 258 -11.42 -13.67 -15.29
N ARG A 259 -10.41 -14.55 -15.22
CA ARG A 259 -10.41 -15.83 -15.93
C ARG A 259 -10.91 -16.95 -15.01
N PRO A 260 -11.71 -17.93 -15.50
CA PRO A 260 -12.07 -19.09 -14.68
C PRO A 260 -10.80 -19.80 -14.22
N ARG A 261 -10.83 -20.29 -12.97
CA ARG A 261 -9.76 -21.17 -12.48
C ARG A 261 -9.78 -22.44 -13.32
N THR A 262 -8.74 -22.63 -14.14
CA THR A 262 -8.47 -23.93 -14.79
C THR A 262 -7.92 -24.91 -13.79
#